data_73a4a3f4b0096ec3ea32da72f3076f52
#
_entry.id   73a4a3f4b0096ec3ea32da72f3076f52
#
_cell.length_a   1.000
_cell.length_b   1.000
_cell.length_c   1.000
_cell.angle_alpha   90.00
_cell.angle_beta   90.00
_cell.angle_gamma   90.00
#
_symmetry.space_group_name_H-M   'P 1'
#
loop_
_entity.id
_entity.type
_entity.pdbx_description
1 polymer ?
#
loop_
_entity_poly.entity_id
_entity_poly.type
_entity_poly.pdbx_seq_one_letter_code
_entity_poly.pdbx_strand_id
1 'polypeptide(L)'
;MHVTLKTILTLKSHMLIQKPLTFTENYIDSVNMGIQAFCPERELTRLQKYWLAFCITAILVTNSVCWARFQRVGMGKYTIAALSWMFRKSKIPLELLLQMSIVSILDKYNITEGMLGIDDTDNQRSKSTKKIAHVHKIKDKTSGGYIMGQSIVFLVLITSKITIPVGFAFHVPDPVLCAWRKKDRELRKKNTAKAMRPSEPAKNPNYPTIPQIALSLISKFKQNHGQIRIRCIFADALYGTAEFVDGVARIYKKAQVISQIRSNQNVHFRKKVMSVEQYFTKYPGIEQEIRIRGGEKVRV
;
A
#
# COMPACT_ATOMS: atom_id res chain seq x y z
N MET A 1 49.73 5.64 -23.28
CA MET A 1 48.71 6.41 -22.56
C MET A 1 47.84 5.44 -21.73
N HIS A 2 48.20 5.19 -20.47
CA HIS A 2 47.43 4.28 -19.58
C HIS A 2 46.18 4.97 -19.08
N VAL A 3 45.06 4.71 -19.72
CA VAL A 3 43.75 5.10 -19.16
C VAL A 3 43.45 4.09 -18.08
N THR A 4 43.48 4.51 -16.83
CA THR A 4 43.17 3.63 -15.68
C THR A 4 41.72 3.17 -15.70
N LEU A 5 41.49 1.94 -15.26
CA LEU A 5 40.11 1.36 -15.13
C LEU A 5 39.17 2.30 -14.40
N LYS A 6 39.69 3.06 -13.43
CA LYS A 6 38.98 4.08 -12.68
C LYS A 6 38.48 5.23 -13.58
N THR A 7 39.27 5.66 -14.55
CA THR A 7 38.90 6.71 -15.52
C THR A 7 37.84 6.20 -16.50
N ILE A 8 37.93 4.93 -16.92
CA ILE A 8 36.91 4.31 -17.81
C ILE A 8 35.57 4.12 -17.04
N LEU A 9 35.62 3.70 -15.79
CA LEU A 9 34.43 3.57 -14.94
C LEU A 9 33.79 4.94 -14.65
N THR A 10 34.61 5.97 -14.41
CA THR A 10 34.13 7.34 -14.21
C THR A 10 33.51 7.91 -15.48
N LEU A 11 34.12 7.71 -16.65
CA LEU A 11 33.55 8.13 -17.94
C LEU A 11 32.28 7.39 -18.29
N LYS A 12 32.21 6.07 -18.05
CA LYS A 12 30.97 5.30 -18.24
C LYS A 12 29.87 5.69 -17.22
N SER A 13 30.24 6.00 -15.97
CA SER A 13 29.30 6.51 -14.98
C SER A 13 28.76 7.88 -15.36
N HIS A 14 29.58 8.78 -15.89
CA HIS A 14 29.14 10.07 -16.40
C HIS A 14 28.13 9.95 -17.55
N MET A 15 28.31 9.00 -18.46
CA MET A 15 27.34 8.77 -19.55
C MET A 15 26.04 8.15 -19.09
N LEU A 16 26.07 7.25 -18.11
CA LEU A 16 24.89 6.60 -17.53
C LEU A 16 24.00 7.59 -16.73
N ILE A 17 24.61 8.57 -16.09
CA ILE A 17 23.97 9.44 -15.11
C ILE A 17 23.40 10.72 -15.75
N GLN A 18 23.92 11.15 -16.91
CA GLN A 18 23.41 12.32 -17.63
C GLN A 18 22.14 12.08 -18.45
N LYS A 19 21.83 10.83 -18.76
CA LYS A 19 20.62 10.40 -19.47
C LYS A 19 19.95 9.26 -18.70
N PRO A 20 18.64 9.16 -18.72
CA PRO A 20 17.94 7.98 -18.21
C PRO A 20 18.46 6.71 -18.90
N LEU A 21 18.35 5.57 -18.23
CA LEU A 21 18.66 4.28 -18.85
C LEU A 21 17.62 3.98 -19.93
N THR A 22 18.08 3.49 -21.08
CA THR A 22 17.19 3.25 -22.25
C THR A 22 15.99 2.34 -21.90
N PHE A 23 16.19 1.35 -21.04
CA PHE A 23 15.08 0.48 -20.65
C PHE A 23 14.05 1.21 -19.76
N THR A 24 14.45 2.24 -18.98
CA THR A 24 13.51 3.07 -18.23
C THR A 24 12.75 4.03 -19.15
N GLU A 25 13.41 4.55 -20.19
CA GLU A 25 12.74 5.35 -21.22
C GLU A 25 11.69 4.51 -21.95
N ASN A 26 12.08 3.33 -22.45
CA ASN A 26 11.19 2.39 -23.13
C ASN A 26 9.99 1.98 -22.26
N TYR A 27 10.22 1.77 -20.95
CA TYR A 27 9.15 1.46 -20.02
C TYR A 27 8.17 2.63 -19.87
N ILE A 28 8.67 3.86 -19.71
CA ILE A 28 7.80 5.04 -19.61
C ILE A 28 7.05 5.29 -20.92
N ASP A 29 7.67 5.05 -22.07
CA ASP A 29 6.99 5.15 -23.36
C ASP A 29 5.89 4.10 -23.50
N SER A 30 6.13 2.86 -23.10
CA SER A 30 5.11 1.81 -23.08
C SER A 30 3.91 2.17 -22.18
N VAL A 31 4.18 2.67 -20.97
CA VAL A 31 3.12 3.13 -20.07
C VAL A 31 2.36 4.33 -20.66
N ASN A 32 3.06 5.26 -21.31
CA ASN A 32 2.42 6.40 -21.96
C ASN A 32 1.53 5.99 -23.15
N MET A 33 1.94 5.00 -23.93
CA MET A 33 1.08 4.42 -24.98
C MET A 33 -0.23 3.86 -24.39
N GLY A 34 -0.16 3.19 -23.24
CA GLY A 34 -1.35 2.76 -22.51
C GLY A 34 -2.23 3.93 -22.07
N ILE A 35 -1.63 5.02 -21.58
CA ILE A 35 -2.36 6.23 -21.20
C ILE A 35 -3.04 6.85 -22.45
N GLN A 36 -2.34 6.97 -23.57
CA GLN A 36 -2.90 7.49 -24.82
C GLN A 36 -4.11 6.69 -25.29
N ALA A 37 -4.04 5.36 -25.20
CA ALA A 37 -5.14 4.49 -25.60
C ALA A 37 -6.36 4.59 -24.67
N PHE A 38 -6.14 4.84 -23.37
CA PHE A 38 -7.20 4.89 -22.37
C PHE A 38 -7.76 6.29 -22.12
N CYS A 39 -6.91 7.32 -22.15
CA CYS A 39 -7.24 8.71 -21.79
C CYS A 39 -6.30 9.67 -22.52
N PRO A 40 -6.51 9.93 -23.85
CA PRO A 40 -5.59 10.69 -24.70
C PRO A 40 -5.24 12.09 -24.16
N GLU A 41 -6.19 12.75 -23.52
CA GLU A 41 -6.02 14.09 -22.95
C GLU A 41 -5.07 14.12 -21.73
N ARG A 42 -4.68 12.95 -21.21
CA ARG A 42 -3.75 12.77 -20.08
C ARG A 42 -2.38 12.25 -20.51
N GLU A 43 -2.09 12.29 -21.81
CA GLU A 43 -0.78 11.90 -22.32
C GLU A 43 0.35 12.67 -21.62
N LEU A 44 1.46 11.97 -21.36
CA LEU A 44 2.65 12.57 -20.77
C LEU A 44 3.38 13.45 -21.78
N THR A 45 3.70 14.67 -21.40
CA THR A 45 4.58 15.53 -22.18
C THR A 45 6.00 14.93 -22.26
N ARG A 46 6.77 15.31 -23.28
CA ARG A 46 8.16 14.89 -23.43
C ARG A 46 8.99 15.15 -22.15
N LEU A 47 8.76 16.29 -21.51
CA LEU A 47 9.48 16.66 -20.29
C LEU A 47 9.08 15.76 -19.09
N GLN A 48 7.80 15.43 -18.96
CA GLN A 48 7.34 14.50 -17.91
C GLN A 48 7.90 13.10 -18.12
N LYS A 49 7.91 12.56 -19.34
CA LYS A 49 8.49 11.27 -19.67
C LYS A 49 9.97 11.22 -19.29
N TYR A 50 10.73 12.23 -19.71
CA TYR A 50 12.15 12.29 -19.39
C TYR A 50 12.42 12.39 -17.89
N TRP A 51 11.65 13.22 -17.17
CA TRP A 51 11.76 13.37 -15.72
C TRP A 51 11.44 12.05 -14.99
N LEU A 52 10.37 11.34 -15.39
CA LEU A 52 10.00 10.04 -14.82
C LEU A 52 11.10 9.00 -15.05
N ALA A 53 11.59 8.88 -16.27
CA ALA A 53 12.67 7.96 -16.62
C ALA A 53 13.96 8.26 -15.83
N PHE A 54 14.30 9.54 -15.66
CA PHE A 54 15.40 9.97 -14.81
C PHE A 54 15.20 9.58 -13.36
N CYS A 55 14.01 9.82 -12.79
CA CYS A 55 13.70 9.46 -11.40
C CYS A 55 13.81 7.96 -11.16
N ILE A 56 13.26 7.13 -12.06
CA ILE A 56 13.38 5.67 -11.97
C ILE A 56 14.87 5.25 -12.04
N THR A 57 15.61 5.78 -12.99
CA THR A 57 17.04 5.53 -13.10
C THR A 57 17.78 5.91 -11.80
N ALA A 58 17.49 7.07 -11.24
CA ALA A 58 18.10 7.54 -10.01
C ALA A 58 17.75 6.65 -8.80
N ILE A 59 16.52 6.15 -8.71
CA ILE A 59 16.10 5.18 -7.69
C ILE A 59 16.90 3.88 -7.83
N LEU A 60 17.02 3.34 -9.04
CA LEU A 60 17.78 2.11 -9.30
C LEU A 60 19.26 2.23 -8.94
N VAL A 61 19.87 3.39 -9.25
CA VAL A 61 21.28 3.64 -8.96
C VAL A 61 21.54 3.92 -7.47
N THR A 62 20.64 4.60 -6.78
CA THR A 62 20.87 5.05 -5.40
C THR A 62 20.18 4.20 -4.34
N ASN A 63 19.28 3.30 -4.76
CA ASN A 63 18.35 2.59 -3.87
C ASN A 63 17.65 3.54 -2.88
N SER A 64 17.20 4.69 -3.36
CA SER A 64 16.63 5.73 -2.50
C SER A 64 15.64 6.60 -3.24
N VAL A 65 14.64 7.14 -2.53
CA VAL A 65 13.68 8.14 -3.02
C VAL A 65 14.01 9.48 -2.37
N CYS A 66 15.09 10.13 -2.83
CA CYS A 66 15.57 11.38 -2.23
C CYS A 66 16.11 12.34 -3.30
N TRP A 67 15.52 13.54 -3.40
CA TRP A 67 15.94 14.55 -4.39
C TRP A 67 17.43 14.92 -4.28
N ALA A 68 17.98 15.00 -3.08
CA ALA A 68 19.39 15.31 -2.90
C ALA A 68 20.30 14.21 -3.46
N ARG A 69 19.90 12.93 -3.34
CA ARG A 69 20.63 11.83 -3.98
C ARG A 69 20.47 11.87 -5.50
N PHE A 70 19.27 12.18 -5.99
CA PHE A 70 19.02 12.33 -7.44
C PHE A 70 19.83 13.46 -8.05
N GLN A 71 19.95 14.61 -7.37
CA GLN A 71 20.83 15.70 -7.81
C GLN A 71 22.29 15.24 -7.93
N ARG A 72 22.80 14.49 -6.94
CA ARG A 72 24.18 13.97 -6.97
C ARG A 72 24.38 12.98 -8.11
N VAL A 73 23.43 12.08 -8.33
CA VAL A 73 23.45 11.14 -9.47
C VAL A 73 23.40 11.88 -10.79
N GLY A 74 22.62 12.93 -10.91
CA GLY A 74 22.54 13.81 -12.09
C GLY A 74 23.71 14.76 -12.25
N MET A 75 24.77 14.64 -11.41
CA MET A 75 26.00 15.44 -11.48
C MET A 75 25.73 16.95 -11.51
N GLY A 76 24.71 17.41 -10.77
CA GLY A 76 24.29 18.82 -10.72
C GLY A 76 23.47 19.31 -11.92
N LYS A 77 23.23 18.49 -12.95
CA LYS A 77 22.39 18.85 -14.09
C LYS A 77 20.94 19.14 -13.66
N TYR A 78 20.45 18.45 -12.64
CA TYR A 78 19.11 18.63 -12.10
C TYR A 78 19.21 19.11 -10.65
N THR A 79 18.71 20.29 -10.36
CA THR A 79 18.67 20.81 -9.00
C THR A 79 17.51 20.16 -8.19
N ILE A 80 17.67 20.12 -6.87
CA ILE A 80 16.59 19.67 -5.95
C ILE A 80 15.30 20.46 -6.22
N ALA A 81 15.43 21.78 -6.44
CA ALA A 81 14.30 22.65 -6.71
C ALA A 81 13.56 22.25 -7.99
N ALA A 82 14.27 22.00 -9.09
CA ALA A 82 13.70 21.58 -10.38
C ALA A 82 13.02 20.20 -10.27
N LEU A 83 13.68 19.23 -9.64
CA LEU A 83 13.12 17.88 -9.45
C LEU A 83 11.84 17.92 -8.62
N SER A 84 11.85 18.65 -7.50
CA SER A 84 10.71 18.81 -6.62
C SER A 84 9.58 19.64 -7.26
N TRP A 85 9.92 20.62 -8.10
CA TRP A 85 8.94 21.42 -8.83
C TRP A 85 8.17 20.56 -9.84
N MET A 86 8.86 19.76 -10.64
CA MET A 86 8.26 18.82 -11.57
C MET A 86 7.27 17.89 -10.87
N PHE A 87 7.66 17.29 -9.75
CA PHE A 87 6.78 16.42 -8.97
C PHE A 87 5.50 17.14 -8.50
N ARG A 88 5.62 18.38 -8.03
CA ARG A 88 4.49 19.10 -7.41
C ARG A 88 3.61 19.88 -8.40
N LYS A 89 4.18 20.34 -9.53
CA LYS A 89 3.54 21.32 -10.40
C LYS A 89 3.23 20.82 -11.81
N SER A 90 3.88 19.78 -12.28
CA SER A 90 3.73 19.32 -13.66
C SER A 90 2.43 18.52 -13.93
N LYS A 91 1.58 18.32 -12.91
CA LYS A 91 0.29 17.62 -13.04
C LYS A 91 0.42 16.21 -13.67
N ILE A 92 1.49 15.48 -13.30
CA ILE A 92 1.69 14.11 -13.74
C ILE A 92 0.50 13.25 -13.27
N PRO A 93 -0.15 12.48 -14.16
CA PRO A 93 -1.32 11.65 -13.83
C PRO A 93 -0.88 10.35 -13.11
N LEU A 94 -0.42 10.47 -11.85
CA LEU A 94 0.20 9.37 -11.09
C LEU A 94 -0.72 8.14 -10.95
N GLU A 95 -2.04 8.34 -10.83
CA GLU A 95 -3.00 7.23 -10.76
C GLU A 95 -3.06 6.45 -12.07
N LEU A 96 -3.08 7.13 -13.22
CA LEU A 96 -3.05 6.49 -14.53
C LEU A 96 -1.71 5.80 -14.78
N LEU A 97 -0.60 6.41 -14.35
CA LEU A 97 0.72 5.76 -14.43
C LEU A 97 0.74 4.44 -13.67
N LEU A 98 0.22 4.42 -12.44
CA LEU A 98 0.11 3.17 -11.67
C LEU A 98 -0.76 2.15 -12.39
N GLN A 99 -1.94 2.55 -12.85
CA GLN A 99 -2.89 1.68 -13.53
C GLN A 99 -2.31 1.09 -14.82
N MET A 100 -1.69 1.91 -15.68
CA MET A 100 -1.09 1.45 -16.94
C MET A 100 0.19 0.64 -16.70
N SER A 101 0.93 0.92 -15.65
CA SER A 101 2.05 0.07 -15.20
C SER A 101 1.57 -1.34 -14.84
N ILE A 102 0.46 -1.44 -14.11
CA ILE A 102 -0.13 -2.73 -13.75
C ILE A 102 -0.55 -3.46 -15.02
N VAL A 103 -1.30 -2.83 -15.93
CA VAL A 103 -1.73 -3.43 -17.21
C VAL A 103 -0.52 -3.94 -17.99
N SER A 104 0.48 -3.09 -18.20
CA SER A 104 1.71 -3.45 -18.92
C SER A 104 2.44 -4.67 -18.31
N ILE A 105 2.47 -4.76 -16.98
CA ILE A 105 3.09 -5.89 -16.29
C ILE A 105 2.23 -7.15 -16.43
N LEU A 106 0.92 -7.05 -16.26
CA LEU A 106 0.01 -8.19 -16.41
C LEU A 106 0.10 -8.80 -17.81
N ASP A 107 0.12 -7.96 -18.84
CA ASP A 107 0.23 -8.37 -20.23
C ASP A 107 1.61 -8.98 -20.53
N LYS A 108 2.69 -8.30 -20.13
CA LYS A 108 4.06 -8.77 -20.37
C LYS A 108 4.33 -10.16 -19.79
N TYR A 109 3.77 -10.47 -18.63
CA TYR A 109 3.95 -11.76 -17.96
C TYR A 109 2.83 -12.73 -18.20
N ASN A 110 1.83 -12.40 -19.04
CA ASN A 110 0.63 -13.20 -19.28
C ASN A 110 -0.01 -13.67 -17.96
N ILE A 111 -0.31 -12.73 -17.09
CA ILE A 111 -0.92 -13.00 -15.79
C ILE A 111 -2.43 -13.13 -15.97
N THR A 112 -2.96 -14.32 -15.73
CA THR A 112 -4.40 -14.62 -15.82
C THR A 112 -5.03 -14.94 -14.47
N GLU A 113 -4.21 -15.25 -13.47
CA GLU A 113 -4.67 -15.58 -12.13
C GLU A 113 -3.67 -15.18 -11.05
N GLY A 114 -4.15 -15.07 -9.82
CA GLY A 114 -3.33 -14.76 -8.66
C GLY A 114 -4.12 -14.76 -7.36
N MET A 115 -3.46 -14.25 -6.33
CA MET A 115 -4.03 -14.03 -5.00
C MET A 115 -3.86 -12.56 -4.65
N LEU A 116 -4.78 -12.00 -3.89
CA LEU A 116 -4.66 -10.64 -3.36
C LEU A 116 -4.19 -10.68 -1.91
N GLY A 117 -3.17 -9.89 -1.61
CA GLY A 117 -2.72 -9.63 -0.24
C GLY A 117 -3.11 -8.21 0.19
N ILE A 118 -3.62 -8.07 1.41
CA ILE A 118 -3.92 -6.77 2.02
C ILE A 118 -3.14 -6.62 3.29
N ASP A 119 -2.52 -5.45 3.43
CA ASP A 119 -1.82 -5.07 4.65
C ASP A 119 -1.84 -3.55 4.80
N ASP A 120 -1.66 -3.07 6.03
CA ASP A 120 -1.49 -1.66 6.33
C ASP A 120 -0.10 -1.39 6.90
N THR A 121 0.44 -0.24 6.56
CA THR A 121 1.74 0.20 7.05
C THR A 121 1.71 1.64 7.51
N ASP A 122 2.49 1.93 8.54
CA ASP A 122 2.65 3.27 9.08
C ASP A 122 3.98 3.86 8.60
N ASN A 123 3.91 5.02 7.95
CA ASN A 123 5.07 5.74 7.47
C ASN A 123 5.32 6.98 8.34
N GLN A 124 6.29 6.90 9.22
CA GLN A 124 6.67 8.00 10.11
C GLN A 124 7.14 9.23 9.34
N ARG A 125 6.74 10.41 9.81
CA ARG A 125 7.14 11.73 9.31
C ARG A 125 7.74 12.56 10.44
N SER A 126 9.00 12.90 10.30
CA SER A 126 9.75 13.60 11.36
C SER A 126 9.68 15.12 11.28
N LYS A 127 9.42 15.69 10.09
CA LYS A 127 9.48 17.13 9.85
C LYS A 127 8.29 17.63 9.04
N SER A 128 7.93 18.91 9.24
CA SER A 128 6.93 19.63 8.42
C SER A 128 5.58 18.91 8.26
N THR A 129 5.13 18.20 9.30
CA THR A 129 3.93 17.37 9.26
C THR A 129 2.67 18.13 8.86
N LYS A 130 2.59 19.44 9.16
CA LYS A 130 1.47 20.31 8.76
C LYS A 130 1.33 20.51 7.25
N LYS A 131 2.42 20.31 6.47
CA LYS A 131 2.44 20.49 5.01
C LYS A 131 2.29 19.18 4.23
N ILE A 132 2.24 18.05 4.91
CA ILE A 132 2.12 16.72 4.29
C ILE A 132 0.68 16.26 4.48
N ALA A 133 0.00 15.94 3.38
CA ALA A 133 -1.36 15.43 3.42
C ALA A 133 -1.47 14.10 4.18
N HIS A 134 -2.62 13.87 4.80
CA HIS A 134 -2.96 12.63 5.53
C HIS A 134 -2.09 12.30 6.75
N VAL A 135 -1.21 13.22 7.19
CA VAL A 135 -0.42 13.00 8.40
C VAL A 135 -1.31 13.17 9.63
N HIS A 136 -1.23 12.19 10.51
CA HIS A 136 -1.94 12.17 11.78
C HIS A 136 -1.12 11.49 12.88
N LYS A 137 -1.62 11.51 14.12
CA LYS A 137 -1.00 10.87 15.26
C LYS A 137 -1.23 9.37 15.22
N ILE A 138 -0.17 8.57 15.17
CA ILE A 138 -0.19 7.11 15.09
C ILE A 138 0.45 6.54 16.35
N LYS A 139 -0.05 5.42 16.85
CA LYS A 139 0.59 4.69 17.95
C LYS A 139 1.82 3.97 17.42
N ASP A 140 2.97 4.30 17.97
CA ASP A 140 4.21 3.59 17.64
C ASP A 140 4.25 2.24 18.36
N LYS A 141 4.31 1.17 17.58
CA LYS A 141 4.37 -0.20 18.10
C LYS A 141 5.70 -0.51 18.78
N THR A 142 6.77 0.20 18.40
CA THR A 142 8.13 -0.04 18.91
C THR A 142 8.37 0.65 20.25
N SER A 143 8.05 1.93 20.36
CA SER A 143 8.27 2.70 21.60
C SER A 143 7.07 2.70 22.55
N GLY A 144 5.90 2.20 22.12
CA GLY A 144 4.64 2.28 22.85
C GLY A 144 4.05 3.69 22.93
N GLY A 145 4.77 4.70 22.40
CA GLY A 145 4.37 6.10 22.34
C GLY A 145 3.52 6.44 21.12
N TYR A 146 3.69 7.67 20.66
CA TYR A 146 2.99 8.18 19.48
C TYR A 146 3.95 8.93 18.58
N ILE A 147 3.79 8.72 17.28
CA ILE A 147 4.52 9.40 16.22
C ILE A 147 3.54 10.14 15.30
N MET A 148 4.05 11.11 14.55
CA MET A 148 3.32 11.70 13.42
C MET A 148 3.66 10.92 12.16
N GLY A 149 2.65 10.45 11.43
CA GLY A 149 2.86 9.61 10.26
C GLY A 149 1.62 9.52 9.37
N GLN A 150 1.74 8.72 8.35
CA GLN A 150 0.66 8.38 7.41
C GLN A 150 0.42 6.88 7.51
N SER A 151 -0.83 6.46 7.70
CA SER A 151 -1.24 5.06 7.60
C SER A 151 -1.70 4.79 6.17
N ILE A 152 -1.14 3.77 5.54
CA ILE A 152 -1.38 3.44 4.14
C ILE A 152 -1.84 1.98 4.06
N VAL A 153 -2.97 1.74 3.43
CA VAL A 153 -3.46 0.39 3.11
C VAL A 153 -2.97 0.04 1.72
N PHE A 154 -2.30 -1.10 1.57
CA PHE A 154 -1.83 -1.63 0.30
C PHE A 154 -2.63 -2.85 -0.13
N LEU A 155 -2.90 -2.92 -1.43
CA LEU A 155 -3.38 -4.10 -2.11
C LEU A 155 -2.27 -4.61 -3.03
N VAL A 156 -1.89 -5.87 -2.89
CA VAL A 156 -0.81 -6.52 -3.63
C VAL A 156 -1.37 -7.72 -4.38
N LEU A 157 -1.03 -7.85 -5.66
CA LEU A 157 -1.30 -9.06 -6.44
C LEU A 157 -0.09 -10.00 -6.36
N ILE A 158 -0.32 -11.20 -5.89
CA ILE A 158 0.68 -12.26 -5.73
C ILE A 158 0.39 -13.32 -6.79
N THR A 159 1.37 -13.59 -7.65
CA THR A 159 1.28 -14.60 -8.71
C THR A 159 2.46 -15.55 -8.62
N SER A 160 2.45 -16.61 -9.42
CA SER A 160 3.59 -17.53 -9.54
C SER A 160 4.83 -16.89 -10.17
N LYS A 161 4.66 -15.79 -10.90
CA LYS A 161 5.73 -15.12 -11.66
C LYS A 161 6.25 -13.87 -10.97
N ILE A 162 5.36 -13.10 -10.36
CA ILE A 162 5.69 -11.79 -9.79
C ILE A 162 4.71 -11.39 -8.69
N THR A 163 5.17 -10.56 -7.77
CA THR A 163 4.36 -9.88 -6.76
C THR A 163 4.42 -8.39 -7.00
N ILE A 164 3.26 -7.74 -7.20
CA ILE A 164 3.17 -6.32 -7.52
C ILE A 164 2.12 -5.59 -6.68
N PRO A 165 2.37 -4.34 -6.26
CA PRO A 165 1.33 -3.49 -5.70
C PRO A 165 0.33 -3.12 -6.80
N VAL A 166 -0.96 -3.34 -6.54
CA VAL A 166 -2.05 -3.05 -7.48
C VAL A 166 -3.01 -1.99 -6.97
N GLY A 167 -2.78 -1.47 -5.79
CA GLY A 167 -3.53 -0.35 -5.25
C GLY A 167 -3.03 0.05 -3.88
N PHE A 168 -3.28 1.31 -3.54
CA PHE A 168 -3.07 1.81 -2.18
C PHE A 168 -4.01 2.96 -1.88
N ALA A 169 -4.28 3.18 -0.59
CA ALA A 169 -5.01 4.36 -0.13
C ALA A 169 -4.54 4.78 1.27
N PHE A 170 -4.64 6.08 1.55
CA PHE A 170 -4.34 6.62 2.86
C PHE A 170 -5.55 6.49 3.79
N HIS A 171 -5.30 6.00 5.00
CA HIS A 171 -6.27 6.09 6.08
C HIS A 171 -6.11 7.41 6.82
N VAL A 172 -7.22 8.09 7.06
CA VAL A 172 -7.29 9.30 7.88
C VAL A 172 -8.35 9.07 8.94
N PRO A 173 -8.01 9.14 10.24
CA PRO A 173 -8.99 8.96 11.30
C PRO A 173 -9.98 10.14 11.35
N ASP A 174 -11.25 9.85 11.65
CA ASP A 174 -12.27 10.87 11.82
C ASP A 174 -11.94 11.79 13.01
N PRO A 175 -11.76 13.11 12.78
CA PRO A 175 -11.42 14.06 13.85
C PRO A 175 -12.48 14.13 14.95
N VAL A 176 -13.76 14.04 14.59
CA VAL A 176 -14.89 14.08 15.55
C VAL A 176 -14.86 12.85 16.44
N LEU A 177 -14.70 11.68 15.85
CA LEU A 177 -14.58 10.42 16.59
C LEU A 177 -13.33 10.39 17.47
N CYS A 178 -12.21 10.93 16.99
CA CYS A 178 -10.97 11.04 17.77
C CYS A 178 -11.15 11.96 19.00
N ALA A 179 -11.79 13.11 18.83
CA ALA A 179 -12.08 14.04 19.91
C ALA A 179 -13.03 13.40 20.93
N TRP A 180 -14.09 12.73 20.47
CA TRP A 180 -15.01 12.00 21.33
C TRP A 180 -14.30 10.90 22.13
N ARG A 181 -13.49 10.07 21.48
CA ARG A 181 -12.72 8.98 22.13
C ARG A 181 -11.77 9.51 23.21
N LYS A 182 -11.14 10.67 22.95
CA LYS A 182 -10.29 11.33 23.95
C LYS A 182 -11.12 11.74 25.15
N LYS A 183 -12.24 12.43 24.96
CA LYS A 183 -13.14 12.88 26.03
C LYS A 183 -13.75 11.69 26.81
N ASP A 184 -14.25 10.65 26.12
CA ASP A 184 -14.78 9.45 26.77
C ASP A 184 -13.72 8.75 27.65
N ARG A 185 -12.46 8.66 27.17
CA ARG A 185 -11.35 8.09 27.94
C ARG A 185 -11.03 8.92 29.20
N GLU A 186 -11.08 10.24 29.10
CA GLU A 186 -10.88 11.14 30.26
C GLU A 186 -12.00 10.98 31.30
N LEU A 187 -13.26 10.86 30.84
CA LEU A 187 -14.40 10.64 31.72
C LEU A 187 -14.36 9.25 32.38
N ARG A 188 -13.94 8.22 31.64
CA ARG A 188 -13.70 6.87 32.20
C ARG A 188 -12.65 6.88 33.32
N LYS A 189 -11.55 7.61 33.13
CA LYS A 189 -10.52 7.76 34.16
C LYS A 189 -11.04 8.46 35.41
N LYS A 190 -12.06 9.32 35.28
CA LYS A 190 -12.74 10.00 36.38
C LYS A 190 -13.89 9.16 36.97
N ASN A 191 -14.02 7.87 36.58
CA ASN A 191 -15.10 6.98 37.00
C ASN A 191 -16.52 7.50 36.69
N THR A 192 -16.67 8.37 35.69
CA THR A 192 -17.98 8.89 35.28
C THR A 192 -18.83 7.75 34.71
N ALA A 193 -20.06 7.59 35.21
CA ALA A 193 -20.99 6.57 34.76
C ALA A 193 -21.24 6.66 33.23
N LYS A 194 -21.48 5.52 32.58
CA LYS A 194 -21.67 5.46 31.12
C LYS A 194 -22.82 6.34 30.63
N ALA A 195 -23.90 6.41 31.38
CA ALA A 195 -25.07 7.23 31.07
C ALA A 195 -24.81 8.75 31.07
N MET A 196 -23.79 9.20 31.83
CA MET A 196 -23.37 10.59 31.90
C MET A 196 -22.29 10.99 30.89
N ARG A 197 -21.86 10.04 30.08
CA ARG A 197 -20.85 10.29 29.06
C ARG A 197 -21.52 10.60 27.72
N PRO A 198 -20.93 11.47 26.86
CA PRO A 198 -21.50 11.79 25.57
C PRO A 198 -21.64 10.53 24.70
N SER A 199 -22.74 10.43 23.96
CA SER A 199 -22.95 9.33 22.98
C SER A 199 -21.89 9.33 21.90
N GLU A 200 -21.61 8.14 21.35
CA GLU A 200 -20.69 8.01 20.22
C GLU A 200 -21.26 8.71 18.98
N PRO A 201 -20.45 9.54 18.27
CA PRO A 201 -20.93 10.19 17.06
C PRO A 201 -21.22 9.16 15.96
N ALA A 202 -22.16 9.50 15.07
CA ALA A 202 -22.46 8.69 13.90
C ALA A 202 -21.21 8.49 13.03
N LYS A 203 -21.11 7.33 12.38
CA LYS A 203 -20.02 7.04 11.43
C LYS A 203 -20.04 8.05 10.27
N ASN A 204 -18.91 8.69 10.00
CA ASN A 204 -18.77 9.63 8.89
C ASN A 204 -18.23 8.89 7.65
N PRO A 205 -18.99 8.83 6.53
CA PRO A 205 -18.55 8.15 5.30
C PRO A 205 -17.26 8.71 4.69
N ASN A 206 -16.94 9.97 4.97
CA ASN A 206 -15.71 10.61 4.47
C ASN A 206 -14.44 10.12 5.18
N TYR A 207 -14.58 9.36 6.26
CA TYR A 207 -13.47 8.78 7.01
C TYR A 207 -13.65 7.25 7.13
N PRO A 208 -13.47 6.52 6.02
CA PRO A 208 -13.63 5.07 6.01
C PRO A 208 -12.59 4.40 6.92
N THR A 209 -13.01 3.31 7.55
CA THR A 209 -12.11 2.47 8.34
C THR A 209 -11.11 1.72 7.44
N ILE A 210 -10.01 1.25 8.01
CA ILE A 210 -9.00 0.47 7.27
C ILE A 210 -9.63 -0.72 6.52
N PRO A 211 -10.52 -1.55 7.13
CA PRO A 211 -11.21 -2.62 6.38
C PRO A 211 -12.12 -2.11 5.25
N GLN A 212 -12.77 -0.97 5.41
CA GLN A 212 -13.60 -0.37 4.34
C GLN A 212 -12.74 0.14 3.18
N ILE A 213 -11.57 0.74 3.47
CA ILE A 213 -10.58 1.11 2.45
C ILE A 213 -10.12 -0.13 1.70
N ALA A 214 -9.80 -1.22 2.39
CA ALA A 214 -9.40 -2.47 1.79
C ALA A 214 -10.46 -3.04 0.85
N LEU A 215 -11.74 -3.06 1.26
CA LEU A 215 -12.85 -3.49 0.41
C LEU A 215 -12.99 -2.61 -0.84
N SER A 216 -12.79 -1.29 -0.69
CA SER A 216 -12.80 -0.37 -1.83
C SER A 216 -11.68 -0.66 -2.83
N LEU A 217 -10.45 -0.92 -2.34
CA LEU A 217 -9.31 -1.29 -3.19
C LEU A 217 -9.56 -2.62 -3.92
N ILE A 218 -10.10 -3.65 -3.24
CA ILE A 218 -10.47 -4.94 -3.84
C ILE A 218 -11.54 -4.73 -4.93
N SER A 219 -12.56 -3.93 -4.65
CA SER A 219 -13.63 -3.62 -5.61
C SER A 219 -13.09 -2.91 -6.85
N LYS A 220 -12.24 -1.90 -6.65
CA LYS A 220 -11.58 -1.16 -7.75
C LYS A 220 -10.69 -2.08 -8.58
N PHE A 221 -9.92 -2.97 -7.94
CA PHE A 221 -9.12 -3.96 -8.66
C PHE A 221 -9.98 -4.87 -9.52
N LYS A 222 -11.08 -5.39 -8.98
CA LYS A 222 -12.01 -6.23 -9.76
C LYS A 222 -12.63 -5.48 -10.93
N GLN A 223 -13.00 -4.22 -10.76
CA GLN A 223 -13.55 -3.38 -11.83
C GLN A 223 -12.53 -3.18 -12.97
N ASN A 224 -11.27 -2.91 -12.63
CA ASN A 224 -10.22 -2.62 -13.61
C ASN A 224 -9.60 -3.87 -14.23
N HIS A 225 -9.59 -4.99 -13.51
CA HIS A 225 -8.88 -6.22 -13.87
C HIS A 225 -9.76 -7.48 -13.64
N GLY A 226 -11.04 -7.40 -14.01
CA GLY A 226 -12.02 -8.49 -13.83
C GLY A 226 -11.68 -9.77 -14.56
N GLN A 227 -10.82 -9.71 -15.58
CA GLN A 227 -10.29 -10.85 -16.32
C GLN A 227 -9.29 -11.69 -15.50
N ILE A 228 -8.70 -11.13 -14.45
CA ILE A 228 -7.76 -11.84 -13.59
C ILE A 228 -8.54 -12.69 -12.58
N ARG A 229 -8.33 -14.00 -12.63
CA ARG A 229 -8.93 -14.94 -11.68
C ARG A 229 -8.27 -14.84 -10.32
N ILE A 230 -8.99 -14.34 -9.32
CA ILE A 230 -8.50 -14.31 -7.92
C ILE A 230 -8.94 -15.59 -7.22
N ARG A 231 -7.96 -16.37 -6.73
CA ARG A 231 -8.17 -17.62 -6.00
C ARG A 231 -8.42 -17.39 -4.53
N CYS A 232 -7.65 -16.48 -3.94
CA CYS A 232 -7.64 -16.24 -2.50
C CYS A 232 -7.31 -14.78 -2.20
N ILE A 233 -7.79 -14.30 -1.05
CA ILE A 233 -7.46 -13.00 -0.49
C ILE A 233 -6.87 -13.21 0.90
N PHE A 234 -5.62 -12.75 1.08
CA PHE A 234 -4.91 -12.82 2.36
C PHE A 234 -5.00 -11.49 3.08
N ALA A 235 -5.26 -11.55 4.37
CA ALA A 235 -5.31 -10.36 5.23
C ALA A 235 -4.88 -10.73 6.65
N ASP A 236 -4.37 -9.75 7.41
CA ASP A 236 -3.99 -9.96 8.80
C ASP A 236 -5.21 -10.00 9.74
N ALA A 237 -4.97 -10.12 11.05
CA ALA A 237 -6.02 -10.21 12.07
C ALA A 237 -6.90 -8.94 12.20
N LEU A 238 -6.49 -7.79 11.66
CA LEU A 238 -7.29 -6.58 11.64
C LEU A 238 -8.53 -6.76 10.73
N TYR A 239 -8.38 -7.56 9.68
CA TYR A 239 -9.40 -7.85 8.68
C TYR A 239 -10.19 -9.13 8.97
N GLY A 240 -9.86 -9.88 10.03
CA GLY A 240 -10.55 -11.12 10.43
C GLY A 240 -11.94 -10.88 11.02
N THR A 241 -12.74 -9.96 10.44
CA THR A 241 -14.10 -9.64 10.88
C THR A 241 -15.13 -10.14 9.88
N ALA A 242 -16.32 -10.54 10.37
CA ALA A 242 -17.41 -10.97 9.49
C ALA A 242 -17.74 -9.93 8.42
N GLU A 243 -17.78 -8.64 8.80
CA GLU A 243 -18.07 -7.52 7.87
C GLU A 243 -17.08 -7.51 6.68
N PHE A 244 -15.78 -7.71 6.93
CA PHE A 244 -14.79 -7.75 5.87
C PHE A 244 -14.91 -9.02 5.03
N VAL A 245 -15.01 -10.19 5.66
CA VAL A 245 -15.12 -11.48 4.96
C VAL A 245 -16.36 -11.52 4.06
N ASP A 246 -17.51 -11.12 4.58
CA ASP A 246 -18.75 -11.01 3.82
C ASP A 246 -18.68 -9.95 2.71
N GLY A 247 -17.97 -8.84 2.98
CA GLY A 247 -17.68 -7.82 1.97
C GLY A 247 -16.89 -8.38 0.80
N VAL A 248 -15.83 -9.13 1.07
CA VAL A 248 -15.04 -9.81 0.04
C VAL A 248 -15.87 -10.84 -0.70
N ALA A 249 -16.67 -11.66 -0.02
CA ALA A 249 -17.53 -12.67 -0.64
C ALA A 249 -18.56 -12.05 -1.60
N ARG A 250 -19.06 -10.87 -1.30
CA ARG A 250 -19.93 -10.09 -2.22
C ARG A 250 -19.19 -9.63 -3.47
N ILE A 251 -17.90 -9.24 -3.33
CA ILE A 251 -17.07 -8.80 -4.46
C ILE A 251 -16.62 -10.02 -5.28
N TYR A 252 -16.07 -11.04 -4.62
CA TYR A 252 -15.51 -12.25 -5.26
C TYR A 252 -16.20 -13.51 -4.75
N LYS A 253 -17.29 -13.92 -5.41
CA LYS A 253 -18.14 -15.07 -5.00
C LYS A 253 -17.41 -16.41 -4.85
N LYS A 254 -16.25 -16.59 -5.52
CA LYS A 254 -15.49 -17.84 -5.57
C LYS A 254 -14.10 -17.74 -4.92
N ALA A 255 -13.69 -16.57 -4.42
CA ALA A 255 -12.40 -16.41 -3.77
C ALA A 255 -12.49 -16.80 -2.31
N GLN A 256 -11.52 -17.56 -1.83
CA GLN A 256 -11.38 -17.86 -0.42
C GLN A 256 -10.75 -16.66 0.31
N VAL A 257 -11.23 -16.35 1.50
CA VAL A 257 -10.60 -15.36 2.38
C VAL A 257 -9.82 -16.11 3.45
N ILE A 258 -8.54 -15.77 3.59
CA ILE A 258 -7.67 -16.29 4.64
C ILE A 258 -7.19 -15.13 5.49
N SER A 259 -7.58 -15.12 6.75
CA SER A 259 -7.20 -14.12 7.72
C SER A 259 -6.94 -14.76 9.08
N GLN A 260 -6.11 -14.11 9.88
CA GLN A 260 -5.95 -14.49 11.28
C GLN A 260 -7.16 -14.02 12.07
N ILE A 261 -7.55 -14.78 13.07
CA ILE A 261 -8.58 -14.42 14.04
C ILE A 261 -7.91 -14.17 15.39
N ARG A 262 -8.29 -13.10 16.07
CA ARG A 262 -7.75 -12.79 17.41
C ARG A 262 -8.30 -13.77 18.44
N SER A 263 -7.47 -14.20 19.38
CA SER A 263 -7.86 -15.16 20.44
C SER A 263 -9.08 -14.71 21.26
N ASN A 264 -9.18 -13.40 21.51
CA ASN A 264 -10.29 -12.78 22.24
C ASN A 264 -11.52 -12.42 21.39
N GLN A 265 -11.50 -12.73 20.08
CA GLN A 265 -12.65 -12.48 19.20
C GLN A 265 -13.76 -13.49 19.50
N ASN A 266 -15.02 -13.00 19.55
CA ASN A 266 -16.17 -13.85 19.77
C ASN A 266 -16.57 -14.58 18.47
N VAL A 267 -16.83 -15.87 18.59
CA VAL A 267 -17.39 -16.73 17.54
C VAL A 267 -18.74 -17.28 17.99
N HIS A 268 -19.63 -17.45 17.02
CA HIS A 268 -20.94 -18.05 17.23
C HIS A 268 -20.88 -19.53 16.81
N PHE A 269 -21.05 -20.43 17.76
CA PHE A 269 -21.07 -21.87 17.50
C PHE A 269 -22.25 -22.53 18.21
N ARG A 270 -23.10 -23.23 17.47
CA ARG A 270 -24.29 -23.96 18.00
C ARG A 270 -25.12 -23.08 18.95
N LYS A 271 -25.46 -21.86 18.52
CA LYS A 271 -26.21 -20.85 19.30
C LYS A 271 -25.50 -20.33 20.56
N LYS A 272 -24.25 -20.63 20.76
CA LYS A 272 -23.43 -20.09 21.87
C LYS A 272 -22.41 -19.11 21.35
N VAL A 273 -22.17 -18.05 22.12
CA VAL A 273 -21.10 -17.06 21.86
C VAL A 273 -19.96 -17.39 22.80
N MET A 274 -18.75 -17.57 22.27
CA MET A 274 -17.54 -17.80 23.05
C MET A 274 -16.33 -17.17 22.35
N SER A 275 -15.25 -16.91 23.08
CA SER A 275 -14.00 -16.46 22.43
C SER A 275 -13.37 -17.57 21.60
N VAL A 276 -12.56 -17.18 20.62
CA VAL A 276 -11.76 -18.13 19.81
C VAL A 276 -10.94 -19.04 20.71
N GLU A 277 -10.31 -18.49 21.75
CA GLU A 277 -9.54 -19.25 22.73
C GLU A 277 -10.40 -20.30 23.44
N GLN A 278 -11.56 -19.91 23.97
CA GLN A 278 -12.52 -20.83 24.61
C GLN A 278 -13.04 -21.90 23.64
N TYR A 279 -13.22 -21.50 22.36
CA TYR A 279 -13.66 -22.44 21.33
C TYR A 279 -12.61 -23.52 21.10
N PHE A 280 -11.36 -23.17 20.87
CA PHE A 280 -10.29 -24.15 20.59
C PHE A 280 -9.87 -24.96 21.84
N THR A 281 -10.01 -24.40 23.04
CA THR A 281 -9.85 -25.19 24.28
C THR A 281 -10.90 -26.29 24.38
N LYS A 282 -12.13 -25.99 23.97
CA LYS A 282 -13.25 -26.94 24.07
C LYS A 282 -13.34 -27.90 22.88
N TYR A 283 -12.96 -27.43 21.71
CA TYR A 283 -13.01 -28.17 20.44
C TYR A 283 -11.63 -28.09 19.78
N PRO A 284 -10.67 -28.93 20.25
CA PRO A 284 -9.35 -28.98 19.65
C PRO A 284 -9.49 -29.36 18.16
N GLY A 285 -8.76 -28.64 17.32
CA GLY A 285 -8.73 -28.90 15.87
C GLY A 285 -7.97 -30.20 15.56
N ILE A 286 -7.93 -30.55 14.29
CA ILE A 286 -7.06 -31.61 13.78
C ILE A 286 -5.68 -31.00 13.55
N GLU A 287 -4.67 -31.56 14.19
CA GLU A 287 -3.28 -31.16 13.94
C GLU A 287 -2.86 -31.55 12.52
N GLN A 288 -2.36 -30.59 11.77
CA GLN A 288 -1.82 -30.83 10.42
C GLN A 288 -0.43 -30.22 10.29
N GLU A 289 0.44 -30.92 9.57
CA GLU A 289 1.72 -30.35 9.17
C GLU A 289 1.54 -29.52 7.90
N ILE A 290 1.78 -28.23 8.00
CA ILE A 290 1.76 -27.32 6.85
C ILE A 290 3.12 -26.65 6.67
N ARG A 291 3.47 -26.32 5.42
CA ARG A 291 4.61 -25.44 5.12
C ARG A 291 4.12 -24.01 4.97
N ILE A 292 4.66 -23.14 5.79
CA ILE A 292 4.40 -21.70 5.71
C ILE A 292 5.55 -21.05 4.94
N ARG A 293 5.25 -20.37 3.84
CA ARG A 293 6.22 -19.60 3.03
C ARG A 293 7.44 -20.40 2.56
N GLY A 294 7.30 -21.67 2.27
CA GLY A 294 8.40 -22.53 1.83
C GLY A 294 9.43 -22.90 2.92
N GLY A 295 9.18 -22.52 4.17
CA GLY A 295 9.98 -22.90 5.32
C GLY A 295 9.81 -24.36 5.74
N GLU A 296 10.27 -24.71 6.94
CA GLU A 296 10.06 -26.02 7.55
C GLU A 296 8.57 -26.31 7.78
N LYS A 297 8.23 -27.58 7.83
CA LYS A 297 6.88 -28.01 8.19
C LYS A 297 6.57 -27.59 9.62
N VAL A 298 5.45 -26.93 9.84
CA VAL A 298 4.96 -26.51 11.14
C VAL A 298 3.66 -27.24 11.44
N ARG A 299 3.50 -27.79 12.64
CA ARG A 299 2.22 -28.29 13.13
C ARG A 299 1.29 -27.13 13.46
N VAL A 300 0.09 -27.16 12.96
CA VAL A 300 -0.97 -26.17 13.18
C VAL A 300 -2.28 -26.86 13.53
#